data_cddf56648b3e78ec8e9805aba8578da2
#
_entry.id   cddf56648b3e78ec8e9805aba8578da2
#
_cell.length_a   1.000
_cell.length_b   1.000
_cell.length_c   1.000
_cell.angle_alpha   90.00
_cell.angle_beta   90.00
_cell.angle_gamma   90.00
#
_symmetry.space_group_name_H-M   'P 1'
#
loop_
_entity.id
_entity.type
_entity.pdbx_description
1 polymer ?
#
loop_
_entity_poly.entity_id
_entity_poly.type
_entity_poly.pdbx_seq_one_letter_code
_entity_poly.pdbx_strand_id
1 'polypeptide(L)'
;MCYQLSGTSSEQLPAVLASGATDVGRIFVSMSEREESGRDADYLQWHSLDHRPEQYRLAGIRNSLRLVSTPACRAARAVSEPSYDAVEHIMTYYFTEDAALDQFTALSRALEGDRRPFRLPTVDANYFNLAGKLAAPEAVAGADVIPWRPAKGIYLLVEKGEASPEALVDVAGVAGVWWHRGGAPVQQGFKDNSGLQLTYCFLDEDPLTVAERMPTLLQPRWENGVTPLLAAPFYVLVPFDWDRYLP
;
A
#
# COMPACT_ATOMS: atom_id res chain seq x y z
N MET A 1 8.04 -18.90 18.56
CA MET A 1 8.32 -20.03 17.65
C MET A 1 7.82 -19.61 16.28
N CYS A 2 8.70 -19.32 15.33
CA CYS A 2 8.26 -18.98 13.96
C CYS A 2 7.82 -20.29 13.28
N TYR A 3 6.59 -20.29 12.78
CA TYR A 3 6.13 -21.38 11.93
C TYR A 3 6.91 -21.34 10.61
N GLN A 4 7.59 -22.42 10.31
CA GLN A 4 8.31 -22.54 9.03
C GLN A 4 7.34 -23.03 7.97
N LEU A 5 7.10 -22.22 6.95
CA LEU A 5 6.33 -22.63 5.79
C LEU A 5 7.07 -23.71 5.02
N SER A 6 6.32 -24.70 4.54
CA SER A 6 6.85 -25.79 3.73
C SER A 6 5.90 -26.09 2.58
N GLY A 7 6.41 -26.68 1.53
CA GLY A 7 5.65 -27.04 0.34
C GLY A 7 6.17 -26.36 -0.93
N THR A 8 5.49 -26.63 -2.04
CA THR A 8 5.82 -26.04 -3.34
C THR A 8 5.20 -24.65 -3.45
N SER A 9 5.97 -23.65 -3.91
CA SER A 9 5.44 -22.33 -4.21
C SER A 9 4.29 -22.40 -5.21
N SER A 10 3.22 -21.64 -5.00
CA SER A 10 2.07 -21.59 -5.91
C SER A 10 2.44 -21.08 -7.31
N GLU A 11 3.56 -20.39 -7.45
CA GLU A 11 4.12 -20.01 -8.77
C GLU A 11 4.51 -21.24 -9.63
N GLN A 12 4.78 -22.37 -9.00
CA GLN A 12 5.15 -23.61 -9.67
C GLN A 12 3.96 -24.55 -9.87
N LEU A 13 2.78 -24.19 -9.36
CA LEU A 13 1.58 -24.99 -9.50
C LEU A 13 0.88 -24.71 -10.84
N PRO A 14 0.22 -25.72 -11.42
CA PRO A 14 -0.39 -25.57 -12.74
C PRO A 14 -1.55 -24.58 -12.75
N ALA A 15 -1.94 -24.20 -13.96
CA ALA A 15 -2.90 -23.13 -14.30
C ALA A 15 -4.25 -23.14 -13.54
N VAL A 16 -4.61 -24.19 -12.84
CA VAL A 16 -5.82 -24.22 -12.03
C VAL A 16 -5.85 -23.17 -10.90
N LEU A 17 -4.67 -22.80 -10.37
CA LEU A 17 -4.56 -21.75 -9.38
C LEU A 17 -4.48 -20.35 -10.03
N ALA A 18 -4.00 -20.27 -11.26
CA ALA A 18 -3.97 -19.03 -12.01
C ALA A 18 -5.37 -18.62 -12.54
N SER A 19 -6.29 -19.57 -12.69
CA SER A 19 -7.64 -19.30 -13.20
C SER A 19 -8.55 -18.53 -12.24
N GLY A 20 -8.16 -18.39 -10.99
CA GLY A 20 -8.82 -17.56 -10.01
C GLY A 20 -8.18 -16.18 -9.90
N ALA A 21 -7.47 -15.75 -10.93
CA ALA A 21 -6.73 -14.51 -10.92
C ALA A 21 -7.54 -13.39 -10.28
N THR A 22 -6.96 -12.81 -9.27
CA THR A 22 -7.39 -11.54 -8.76
C THR A 22 -6.99 -10.54 -9.81
N ASP A 23 -7.84 -10.29 -10.78
CA ASP A 23 -7.56 -9.34 -11.86
C ASP A 23 -7.56 -7.91 -11.31
N VAL A 24 -6.74 -7.67 -10.29
CA VAL A 24 -6.48 -6.33 -9.81
C VAL A 24 -5.66 -5.62 -10.85
N GLY A 25 -6.30 -4.71 -11.56
CA GLY A 25 -5.65 -3.87 -12.56
C GLY A 25 -5.23 -2.51 -12.04
N ARG A 26 -5.83 -2.07 -10.92
CA ARG A 26 -5.66 -0.70 -10.43
C ARG A 26 -5.79 -0.61 -8.91
N ILE A 27 -5.13 0.39 -8.33
CA ILE A 27 -5.32 0.77 -6.93
C ILE A 27 -5.72 2.25 -6.83
N PHE A 28 -6.50 2.58 -5.80
CA PHE A 28 -6.63 3.93 -5.28
C PHE A 28 -5.81 4.02 -4.00
N VAL A 29 -5.00 5.05 -3.87
CA VAL A 29 -4.18 5.31 -2.69
C VAL A 29 -4.51 6.69 -2.15
N SER A 30 -4.80 6.76 -0.86
CA SER A 30 -4.94 8.02 -0.12
C SER A 30 -3.87 8.07 0.95
N MET A 31 -3.06 9.13 0.94
CA MET A 31 -2.03 9.44 1.91
C MET A 31 -2.47 10.65 2.70
N SER A 32 -2.46 10.55 4.02
CA SER A 32 -2.98 11.61 4.90
C SER A 32 -2.03 11.88 6.06
N GLU A 33 -2.12 13.10 6.58
CA GLU A 33 -1.49 13.52 7.81
C GLU A 33 -2.20 12.91 9.02
N ARG A 34 -1.67 13.19 10.20
CA ARG A 34 -2.33 12.90 11.47
C ARG A 34 -3.54 13.82 11.69
N GLU A 35 -4.42 13.40 12.58
CA GLU A 35 -5.47 14.25 13.09
C GLU A 35 -4.90 15.23 14.11
N GLU A 36 -5.12 16.54 13.89
CA GLU A 36 -4.47 17.63 14.66
C GLU A 36 -4.79 17.59 16.15
N SER A 37 -5.98 17.11 16.53
CA SER A 37 -6.40 17.01 17.93
C SER A 37 -5.99 15.69 18.60
N GLY A 38 -5.26 14.81 17.89
CA GLY A 38 -4.79 13.53 18.40
C GLY A 38 -5.84 12.42 18.44
N ARG A 39 -6.93 12.54 17.66
CA ARG A 39 -7.99 11.53 17.57
C ARG A 39 -7.79 10.51 16.46
N ASP A 40 -6.53 10.20 16.14
CA ASP A 40 -6.21 9.19 15.12
C ASP A 40 -6.81 7.82 15.42
N ALA A 41 -6.88 7.42 16.71
CA ALA A 41 -7.51 6.18 17.11
C ALA A 41 -9.00 6.16 16.74
N ASP A 42 -9.74 7.26 16.99
CA ASP A 42 -11.14 7.40 16.57
C ASP A 42 -11.30 7.32 15.06
N TYR A 43 -10.40 7.96 14.33
CA TYR A 43 -10.38 7.88 12.87
C TYR A 43 -10.14 6.46 12.37
N LEU A 44 -9.16 5.75 12.91
CA LEU A 44 -8.85 4.37 12.53
C LEU A 44 -10.01 3.43 12.85
N GLN A 45 -10.64 3.61 14.01
CA GLN A 45 -11.83 2.86 14.40
C GLN A 45 -12.99 3.12 13.44
N TRP A 46 -13.37 4.39 13.22
CA TRP A 46 -14.42 4.76 12.27
C TRP A 46 -14.15 4.19 10.87
N HIS A 47 -12.93 4.40 10.36
CA HIS A 47 -12.58 3.94 9.02
C HIS A 47 -12.69 2.42 8.89
N SER A 48 -12.28 1.67 9.91
CA SER A 48 -12.25 0.20 9.86
C SER A 48 -13.60 -0.44 10.10
N LEU A 49 -14.45 0.15 10.96
CA LEU A 49 -15.73 -0.43 11.37
C LEU A 49 -16.94 0.13 10.61
N ASP A 50 -16.83 1.31 10.04
CA ASP A 50 -17.90 1.98 9.30
C ASP A 50 -17.54 2.12 7.81
N HIS A 51 -16.57 2.97 7.48
CA HIS A 51 -16.32 3.39 6.11
C HIS A 51 -15.82 2.26 5.19
N ARG A 52 -14.82 1.52 5.60
CA ARG A 52 -14.21 0.45 4.81
C ARG A 52 -15.18 -0.70 4.49
N PRO A 53 -16.02 -1.19 5.42
CA PRO A 53 -17.02 -2.20 5.13
C PRO A 53 -18.03 -1.77 4.06
N GLU A 54 -18.43 -0.49 4.03
CA GLU A 54 -19.33 0.03 2.99
C GLU A 54 -18.69 -0.05 1.60
N GLN A 55 -17.40 0.19 1.49
CA GLN A 55 -16.69 0.08 0.22
C GLN A 55 -16.64 -1.35 -0.31
N TYR A 56 -16.59 -2.35 0.58
CA TYR A 56 -16.61 -3.77 0.18
C TYR A 56 -17.95 -4.25 -0.39
N ARG A 57 -18.99 -3.43 -0.35
CA ARG A 57 -20.26 -3.70 -1.08
C ARG A 57 -20.09 -3.54 -2.59
N LEU A 58 -19.06 -2.84 -3.04
CA LEU A 58 -18.76 -2.66 -4.45
C LEU A 58 -18.05 -3.91 -4.98
N ALA A 59 -18.66 -4.56 -5.98
CA ALA A 59 -18.16 -5.85 -6.51
C ALA A 59 -16.73 -5.79 -7.04
N GLY A 60 -16.32 -4.64 -7.57
CA GLY A 60 -14.98 -4.43 -8.11
C GLY A 60 -13.89 -4.13 -7.07
N ILE A 61 -14.21 -4.02 -5.79
CA ILE A 61 -13.22 -3.87 -4.72
C ILE A 61 -12.88 -5.26 -4.16
N ARG A 62 -11.63 -5.66 -4.33
CA ARG A 62 -11.15 -6.99 -3.94
C ARG A 62 -10.47 -7.02 -2.58
N ASN A 63 -9.83 -5.94 -2.21
CA ASN A 63 -9.09 -5.82 -0.95
C ASN A 63 -8.90 -4.36 -0.59
N SER A 64 -8.48 -4.13 0.63
CA SER A 64 -7.96 -2.85 1.07
C SER A 64 -6.87 -3.02 2.12
N LEU A 65 -5.94 -2.08 2.16
CA LEU A 65 -4.80 -2.10 3.07
C LEU A 65 -4.70 -0.75 3.79
N ARG A 66 -4.72 -0.79 5.13
CA ARG A 66 -4.51 0.39 5.96
C ARG A 66 -3.13 0.32 6.60
N LEU A 67 -2.34 1.38 6.39
CA LEU A 67 -0.99 1.52 6.92
C LEU A 67 -0.91 2.72 7.86
N VAL A 68 -0.05 2.61 8.85
CA VAL A 68 0.22 3.66 9.85
C VAL A 68 1.72 3.84 10.00
N SER A 69 2.17 5.10 9.98
CA SER A 69 3.56 5.49 10.28
C SER A 69 3.66 5.89 11.75
N THR A 70 4.51 5.20 12.50
CA THR A 70 4.85 5.59 13.87
C THR A 70 5.98 6.62 13.87
N PRO A 71 6.29 7.29 15.00
CA PRO A 71 7.50 8.11 15.12
C PRO A 71 8.78 7.35 14.77
N ALA A 72 8.86 6.05 15.13
CA ALA A 72 9.98 5.20 14.74
C ALA A 72 10.02 4.92 13.22
N CYS A 73 8.86 4.71 12.59
CA CYS A 73 8.77 4.58 11.14
C CYS A 73 9.22 5.88 10.45
N ARG A 74 8.82 7.03 10.95
CA ARG A 74 9.26 8.33 10.40
C ARG A 74 10.78 8.49 10.51
N ALA A 75 11.35 8.16 11.64
CA ALA A 75 12.80 8.22 11.85
C ALA A 75 13.59 7.24 10.96
N ALA A 76 12.97 6.12 10.57
CA ALA A 76 13.55 5.09 9.72
C ALA A 76 13.31 5.30 8.21
N ARG A 77 12.74 6.42 7.79
CA ARG A 77 12.60 6.77 6.37
C ARG A 77 13.97 6.96 5.74
N ALA A 78 14.22 6.27 4.64
CA ALA A 78 15.45 6.49 3.87
C ALA A 78 15.38 7.79 3.06
N VAL A 79 14.18 8.15 2.58
CA VAL A 79 13.89 9.42 1.89
C VAL A 79 12.49 9.89 2.26
N SER A 80 12.35 11.20 2.45
CA SER A 80 11.06 11.88 2.59
C SER A 80 11.19 13.29 2.01
N GLU A 81 10.67 13.50 0.79
CA GLU A 81 10.58 14.82 0.21
C GLU A 81 9.53 15.66 0.97
N PRO A 82 9.68 17.00 1.04
CA PRO A 82 8.76 17.85 1.81
C PRO A 82 7.28 17.63 1.51
N SER A 83 6.95 17.29 0.26
CA SER A 83 5.57 16.98 -0.16
C SER A 83 4.98 15.70 0.42
N TYR A 84 5.82 14.80 0.96
CA TYR A 84 5.43 13.53 1.55
C TYR A 84 5.80 13.41 3.03
N ASP A 85 6.46 14.43 3.59
CA ASP A 85 6.97 14.36 4.96
C ASP A 85 5.85 14.19 6.01
N ALA A 86 4.69 14.80 5.76
CA ALA A 86 3.53 14.70 6.64
C ALA A 86 2.73 13.40 6.51
N VAL A 87 3.11 12.46 5.63
CA VAL A 87 2.38 11.20 5.45
C VAL A 87 2.51 10.31 6.67
N GLU A 88 1.38 10.04 7.35
CA GLU A 88 1.31 9.15 8.50
C GLU A 88 0.28 8.04 8.34
N HIS A 89 -0.78 8.27 7.57
CA HIS A 89 -1.80 7.29 7.24
C HIS A 89 -1.85 7.03 5.76
N ILE A 90 -1.91 5.75 5.37
CA ILE A 90 -2.11 5.35 3.98
C ILE A 90 -3.27 4.38 3.91
N MET A 91 -4.19 4.62 2.98
CA MET A 91 -5.24 3.71 2.62
C MET A 91 -5.13 3.32 1.17
N THR A 92 -5.14 2.03 0.89
CA THR A 92 -5.11 1.48 -0.46
C THR A 92 -6.34 0.62 -0.68
N TYR A 93 -7.05 0.84 -1.79
CA TYR A 93 -8.11 -0.03 -2.30
C TYR A 93 -7.68 -0.67 -3.61
N TYR A 94 -7.96 -1.95 -3.78
CA TYR A 94 -7.59 -2.76 -4.94
C TYR A 94 -8.82 -3.00 -5.81
N PHE A 95 -8.75 -2.59 -7.08
CA PHE A 95 -9.86 -2.64 -8.04
C PHE A 95 -9.60 -3.65 -9.15
N THR A 96 -10.64 -4.38 -9.54
CA THR A 96 -10.61 -5.32 -10.67
C THR A 96 -11.02 -4.69 -11.98
N GLU A 97 -11.82 -3.62 -11.95
CA GLU A 97 -12.42 -3.02 -13.14
C GLU A 97 -12.61 -1.51 -12.98
N ASP A 98 -12.60 -0.79 -14.09
CA ASP A 98 -12.73 0.66 -14.10
C ASP A 98 -14.13 1.13 -13.65
N ALA A 99 -15.17 0.36 -13.93
CA ALA A 99 -16.52 0.69 -13.47
C ALA A 99 -16.63 0.82 -11.95
N ALA A 100 -15.81 0.08 -11.20
CA ALA A 100 -15.76 0.18 -9.75
C ALA A 100 -15.23 1.53 -9.26
N LEU A 101 -14.43 2.24 -10.05
CA LEU A 101 -13.92 3.58 -9.70
C LEU A 101 -15.06 4.60 -9.63
N ASP A 102 -15.96 4.58 -10.61
CA ASP A 102 -17.12 5.48 -10.63
C ASP A 102 -18.06 5.18 -9.47
N GLN A 103 -18.31 3.90 -9.20
CA GLN A 103 -19.12 3.46 -8.07
C GLN A 103 -18.50 3.87 -6.73
N PHE A 104 -17.17 3.70 -6.58
CA PHE A 104 -16.41 4.13 -5.40
C PHE A 104 -16.56 5.63 -5.15
N THR A 105 -16.41 6.43 -6.21
CA THR A 105 -16.57 7.88 -6.13
C THR A 105 -18.00 8.27 -5.79
N ALA A 106 -18.99 7.62 -6.41
CA ALA A 106 -20.39 7.89 -6.14
C ALA A 106 -20.77 7.55 -4.68
N LEU A 107 -20.33 6.39 -4.17
CA LEU A 107 -20.54 5.99 -2.78
C LEU A 107 -19.87 6.97 -1.81
N SER A 108 -18.64 7.38 -2.08
CA SER A 108 -17.91 8.35 -1.25
C SER A 108 -18.68 9.67 -1.14
N ARG A 109 -19.21 10.18 -2.26
CA ARG A 109 -20.04 11.40 -2.28
C ARG A 109 -21.36 11.24 -1.52
N ALA A 110 -22.00 10.07 -1.65
CA ALA A 110 -23.26 9.80 -0.92
C ALA A 110 -23.02 9.78 0.60
N LEU A 111 -21.96 9.13 1.05
CA LEU A 111 -21.57 9.11 2.47
C LEU A 111 -21.23 10.51 3.00
N GLU A 112 -20.64 11.38 2.17
CA GLU A 112 -20.43 12.79 2.51
C GLU A 112 -21.72 13.53 2.75
N GLY A 113 -22.72 13.33 1.89
CA GLY A 113 -24.05 13.93 2.05
C GLY A 113 -24.70 13.59 3.38
N ASP A 114 -24.45 12.39 3.89
CA ASP A 114 -24.94 11.90 5.18
C ASP A 114 -24.08 12.36 6.38
N ARG A 115 -23.04 13.15 6.15
CA ARG A 115 -22.11 13.64 7.17
C ARG A 115 -21.40 12.53 7.98
N ARG A 116 -21.25 11.35 7.37
CA ARG A 116 -20.57 10.20 7.97
C ARG A 116 -19.04 10.29 7.95
N PRO A 117 -18.39 10.93 6.97
CA PRO A 117 -16.92 10.89 6.89
C PRO A 117 -16.23 11.62 8.04
N PHE A 118 -15.26 10.93 8.62
CA PHE A 118 -14.19 11.52 9.40
C PHE A 118 -12.95 11.60 8.49
N ARG A 119 -12.54 12.79 8.08
CA ARG A 119 -11.44 12.99 7.13
C ARG A 119 -10.21 13.51 7.84
N LEU A 120 -9.06 12.94 7.48
CA LEU A 120 -7.75 13.50 7.79
C LEU A 120 -7.32 14.48 6.68
N PRO A 121 -6.44 15.45 6.99
CA PRO A 121 -5.81 16.27 5.97
C PRO A 121 -5.11 15.39 4.93
N THR A 122 -5.42 15.61 3.66
CA THR A 122 -4.90 14.79 2.56
C THR A 122 -3.59 15.36 2.05
N VAL A 123 -2.54 14.56 2.08
CA VAL A 123 -1.24 14.85 1.45
C VAL A 123 -1.32 14.56 -0.05
N ASP A 124 -1.75 13.35 -0.40
CA ASP A 124 -1.97 12.93 -1.78
C ASP A 124 -3.08 11.87 -1.85
N ALA A 125 -3.82 11.87 -2.95
CA ALA A 125 -4.80 10.83 -3.25
C ALA A 125 -4.88 10.63 -4.76
N ASN A 126 -4.69 9.39 -5.22
CA ASN A 126 -4.63 9.14 -6.65
C ASN A 126 -4.82 7.65 -7.00
N TYR A 127 -4.99 7.40 -8.29
CA TYR A 127 -5.09 6.07 -8.89
C TYR A 127 -3.77 5.68 -9.56
N PHE A 128 -3.42 4.40 -9.44
CA PHE A 128 -2.24 3.82 -10.08
C PHE A 128 -2.61 2.49 -10.73
N ASN A 129 -2.06 2.21 -11.91
CA ASN A 129 -2.25 0.96 -12.63
C ASN A 129 -1.21 -0.07 -12.18
N LEU A 130 -1.63 -1.32 -11.99
CA LEU A 130 -0.69 -2.40 -11.70
C LEU A 130 0.27 -2.57 -12.89
N ALA A 131 1.57 -2.51 -12.62
CA ALA A 131 2.62 -2.68 -13.63
C ALA A 131 3.32 -4.04 -13.50
N GLY A 132 3.36 -4.59 -12.29
CA GLY A 132 3.90 -5.92 -12.08
C GLY A 132 3.87 -6.34 -10.61
N LYS A 133 4.20 -7.61 -10.39
CA LYS A 133 4.17 -8.25 -9.07
C LYS A 133 5.10 -9.46 -9.05
N LEU A 134 5.73 -9.70 -7.92
CA LEU A 134 6.58 -10.86 -7.64
C LEU A 134 6.36 -11.33 -6.21
N ALA A 135 6.51 -12.62 -5.98
CA ALA A 135 6.58 -13.20 -4.64
C ALA A 135 7.99 -13.73 -4.39
N ALA A 136 8.48 -13.57 -3.17
CA ALA A 136 9.69 -14.23 -2.73
C ALA A 136 9.44 -15.75 -2.66
N PRO A 137 10.41 -16.59 -3.05
CA PRO A 137 10.24 -18.05 -2.99
C PRO A 137 9.86 -18.56 -1.59
N GLU A 138 10.39 -17.91 -0.54
CA GLU A 138 10.15 -18.26 0.85
C GLU A 138 8.70 -17.97 1.31
N ALA A 139 7.99 -17.11 0.60
CA ALA A 139 6.59 -16.80 0.90
C ALA A 139 5.66 -17.98 0.63
N VAL A 140 6.06 -18.92 -0.25
CA VAL A 140 5.29 -20.08 -0.73
C VAL A 140 3.97 -19.68 -1.44
N ALA A 141 3.44 -18.50 -1.15
CA ALA A 141 2.28 -17.91 -1.81
C ALA A 141 2.66 -17.30 -3.16
N GLY A 142 1.78 -17.41 -4.16
CA GLY A 142 1.99 -16.75 -5.45
C GLY A 142 1.85 -15.23 -5.38
N ALA A 143 2.48 -14.53 -6.32
CA ALA A 143 2.46 -13.08 -6.38
C ALA A 143 1.03 -12.50 -6.38
N ASP A 144 0.08 -13.19 -7.00
CA ASP A 144 -1.32 -12.75 -7.10
C ASP A 144 -2.04 -12.59 -5.77
N VAL A 145 -1.60 -13.32 -4.74
CA VAL A 145 -2.30 -13.36 -3.45
C VAL A 145 -1.53 -12.67 -2.32
N ILE A 146 -0.36 -12.14 -2.58
CA ILE A 146 0.45 -11.44 -1.58
C ILE A 146 -0.33 -10.35 -0.82
N PRO A 147 -1.14 -9.47 -1.45
CA PRO A 147 -1.89 -8.44 -0.73
C PRO A 147 -3.00 -8.97 0.19
N TRP A 148 -3.40 -10.24 0.05
CA TRP A 148 -4.39 -10.90 0.93
C TRP A 148 -3.74 -11.67 2.07
N ARG A 149 -2.45 -11.92 1.95
CA ARG A 149 -1.66 -12.57 2.99
C ARG A 149 -1.41 -11.58 4.14
N PRO A 150 -1.54 -11.98 5.41
CA PRO A 150 -1.15 -11.12 6.52
C PRO A 150 0.31 -10.68 6.38
N ALA A 151 0.56 -9.40 6.56
CA ALA A 151 1.88 -8.80 6.57
C ALA A 151 2.07 -8.00 7.86
N LYS A 152 3.28 -7.96 8.39
CA LYS A 152 3.60 -7.12 9.57
C LYS A 152 3.63 -5.65 9.22
N GLY A 153 4.05 -5.35 8.01
CA GLY A 153 4.15 -3.99 7.51
C GLY A 153 4.38 -3.97 6.01
N ILE A 154 4.56 -2.76 5.52
CA ILE A 154 4.93 -2.47 4.14
C ILE A 154 6.15 -1.54 4.16
N TYR A 155 7.12 -1.80 3.32
CA TYR A 155 8.06 -0.77 2.92
C TYR A 155 7.56 -0.16 1.61
N LEU A 156 7.21 1.12 1.64
CA LEU A 156 6.61 1.82 0.51
C LEU A 156 7.63 2.72 -0.16
N LEU A 157 7.65 2.66 -1.49
CA LEU A 157 8.43 3.59 -2.32
C LEU A 157 7.48 4.39 -3.20
N VAL A 158 7.68 5.71 -3.22
CA VAL A 158 7.12 6.64 -4.21
C VAL A 158 8.30 7.23 -4.97
N GLU A 159 8.38 7.00 -6.27
CA GLU A 159 9.53 7.37 -7.07
C GLU A 159 9.12 7.97 -8.41
N LYS A 160 9.94 8.87 -8.96
CA LYS A 160 9.84 9.35 -10.35
C LYS A 160 10.83 8.62 -11.23
N GLY A 161 10.38 8.22 -12.40
CA GLY A 161 11.18 7.49 -13.37
C GLY A 161 10.85 6.00 -13.39
N GLU A 162 11.58 5.27 -14.21
CA GLU A 162 11.38 3.83 -14.36
C GLU A 162 12.38 3.08 -13.48
N ALA A 163 11.87 2.58 -12.37
CA ALA A 163 12.65 1.72 -11.49
C ALA A 163 12.22 0.26 -11.66
N SER A 164 13.21 -0.63 -11.77
CA SER A 164 12.99 -2.08 -11.71
C SER A 164 12.92 -2.50 -10.23
N PRO A 165 11.77 -2.94 -9.71
CA PRO A 165 11.62 -3.29 -8.30
C PRO A 165 11.87 -4.77 -8.01
N GLU A 166 12.15 -5.58 -9.02
CA GLU A 166 12.21 -7.04 -8.94
C GLU A 166 13.22 -7.52 -7.88
N ALA A 167 14.40 -6.90 -7.82
CA ALA A 167 15.42 -7.26 -6.84
C ALA A 167 15.02 -7.00 -5.38
N LEU A 168 13.93 -6.26 -5.13
CA LEU A 168 13.46 -6.01 -3.76
C LEU A 168 12.91 -7.26 -3.09
N VAL A 169 12.54 -8.31 -3.84
CA VAL A 169 12.11 -9.59 -3.26
C VAL A 169 13.27 -10.36 -2.62
N ASP A 170 14.52 -10.03 -2.97
CA ASP A 170 15.72 -10.66 -2.42
C ASP A 170 16.11 -10.08 -1.04
N VAL A 171 15.46 -8.99 -0.62
CA VAL A 171 15.67 -8.41 0.72
C VAL A 171 15.04 -9.33 1.77
N ALA A 172 15.85 -9.79 2.70
CA ALA A 172 15.36 -10.64 3.78
C ALA A 172 14.20 -9.97 4.54
N GLY A 173 13.10 -10.70 4.72
CA GLY A 173 11.87 -10.21 5.33
C GLY A 173 10.84 -9.66 4.33
N VAL A 174 11.17 -9.55 3.04
CA VAL A 174 10.19 -9.21 1.99
C VAL A 174 9.55 -10.49 1.46
N ALA A 175 8.24 -10.60 1.60
CA ALA A 175 7.45 -11.74 1.11
C ALA A 175 7.03 -11.57 -0.36
N GLY A 176 6.95 -10.34 -0.83
CA GLY A 176 6.61 -10.06 -2.21
C GLY A 176 6.54 -8.56 -2.49
N VAL A 177 6.52 -8.22 -3.76
CA VAL A 177 6.55 -6.85 -4.25
C VAL A 177 5.47 -6.66 -5.30
N TRP A 178 4.67 -5.59 -5.13
CA TRP A 178 3.73 -5.11 -6.13
C TRP A 178 4.10 -3.68 -6.51
N TRP A 179 4.18 -3.39 -7.80
CA TRP A 179 4.45 -2.02 -8.24
C TRP A 179 3.41 -1.54 -9.25
N HIS A 180 3.15 -0.25 -9.15
CA HIS A 180 2.09 0.41 -9.87
C HIS A 180 2.63 1.67 -10.53
N ARG A 181 2.08 2.02 -11.68
CA ARG A 181 2.45 3.25 -12.39
C ARG A 181 1.30 4.24 -12.38
N GLY A 182 1.65 5.47 -12.12
CA GLY A 182 0.76 6.60 -12.31
C GLY A 182 0.48 6.86 -13.77
N GLY A 183 -0.54 7.67 -14.03
CA GLY A 183 -0.95 8.06 -15.37
C GLY A 183 -1.71 9.37 -15.35
N ALA A 184 -2.32 9.72 -16.48
CA ALA A 184 -3.21 10.85 -16.56
C ALA A 184 -4.38 10.72 -15.56
N PRO A 185 -4.94 11.83 -15.07
CA PRO A 185 -6.05 11.80 -14.13
C PRO A 185 -7.24 10.99 -14.69
N VAL A 186 -7.73 10.02 -13.93
CA VAL A 186 -8.89 9.20 -14.31
C VAL A 186 -10.21 9.91 -14.08
N GLN A 187 -10.21 10.93 -13.22
CA GLN A 187 -11.39 11.73 -12.85
C GLN A 187 -10.98 13.18 -12.57
N GLN A 188 -11.94 14.08 -12.70
CA GLN A 188 -11.74 15.49 -12.35
C GLN A 188 -11.38 15.66 -10.86
N GLY A 189 -10.38 16.49 -10.58
CA GLY A 189 -9.90 16.77 -9.23
C GLY A 189 -8.67 15.97 -8.80
N PHE A 190 -8.28 14.93 -9.55
CA PHE A 190 -7.02 14.24 -9.33
C PHE A 190 -5.87 14.90 -10.08
N LYS A 191 -4.68 14.86 -9.49
CA LYS A 191 -3.46 15.36 -10.13
C LYS A 191 -2.99 14.36 -11.19
N ASP A 192 -2.27 14.86 -12.19
CA ASP A 192 -1.48 14.01 -13.08
C ASP A 192 -0.32 13.41 -12.28
N ASN A 193 -0.30 12.08 -12.20
CA ASN A 193 0.76 11.33 -11.57
C ASN A 193 1.59 10.51 -12.58
N SER A 194 1.53 10.90 -13.86
CA SER A 194 2.37 10.32 -14.91
C SER A 194 3.84 10.40 -14.52
N GLY A 195 4.56 9.31 -14.75
CA GLY A 195 5.98 9.18 -14.37
C GLY A 195 6.22 8.85 -12.90
N LEU A 196 5.17 8.75 -12.05
CA LEU A 196 5.30 8.19 -10.71
C LEU A 196 5.21 6.66 -10.75
N GLN A 197 6.03 6.03 -9.94
CA GLN A 197 5.93 4.61 -9.59
C GLN A 197 5.72 4.48 -8.10
N LEU A 198 4.76 3.63 -7.73
CA LEU A 198 4.44 3.28 -6.36
C LEU A 198 4.73 1.80 -6.15
N THR A 199 5.65 1.48 -5.24
CA THR A 199 6.08 0.10 -4.98
C THR A 199 5.78 -0.29 -3.54
N TYR A 200 5.05 -1.41 -3.36
CA TYR A 200 4.75 -2.03 -2.07
C TYR A 200 5.62 -3.26 -1.88
N CYS A 201 6.49 -3.25 -0.88
CA CYS A 201 7.18 -4.44 -0.39
C CYS A 201 6.41 -4.96 0.82
N PHE A 202 5.76 -6.11 0.70
CA PHE A 202 5.00 -6.77 1.76
C PHE A 202 5.95 -7.51 2.69
N LEU A 203 5.85 -7.28 4.01
CA LEU A 203 6.87 -7.68 4.96
C LEU A 203 6.40 -8.77 5.93
N ASP A 204 7.19 -9.82 6.07
CA ASP A 204 7.04 -10.88 7.07
C ASP A 204 7.80 -10.59 8.38
N GLU A 205 8.75 -9.65 8.31
CA GLU A 205 9.51 -9.16 9.45
C GLU A 205 9.00 -7.78 9.89
N ASP A 206 9.49 -7.32 11.04
CA ASP A 206 9.20 -5.98 11.52
C ASP A 206 9.65 -4.93 10.49
N PRO A 207 8.80 -3.96 10.12
CA PRO A 207 9.12 -3.00 9.08
C PRO A 207 10.35 -2.12 9.39
N LEU A 208 10.67 -1.88 10.67
CA LEU A 208 11.87 -1.14 11.04
C LEU A 208 13.13 -1.97 10.78
N THR A 209 13.08 -3.28 11.08
CA THR A 209 14.20 -4.19 10.79
C THR A 209 14.47 -4.30 9.29
N VAL A 210 13.43 -4.36 8.47
CA VAL A 210 13.60 -4.40 7.00
C VAL A 210 14.09 -3.05 6.48
N ALA A 211 13.64 -1.93 7.06
CA ALA A 211 14.07 -0.59 6.65
C ALA A 211 15.59 -0.40 6.75
N GLU A 212 16.27 -1.04 7.70
CA GLU A 212 17.73 -0.99 7.83
C GLU A 212 18.48 -1.62 6.63
N ARG A 213 17.84 -2.56 5.94
CA ARG A 213 18.41 -3.30 4.81
C ARG A 213 18.18 -2.64 3.45
N MET A 214 17.09 -1.87 3.34
CA MET A 214 16.63 -1.28 2.07
C MET A 214 17.64 -0.31 1.41
N PRO A 215 18.31 0.60 2.13
CA PRO A 215 19.17 1.61 1.51
C PRO A 215 20.28 1.02 0.61
N THR A 216 20.86 -0.10 1.01
CA THR A 216 21.93 -0.77 0.23
C THR A 216 21.48 -1.11 -1.19
N LEU A 217 20.21 -1.44 -1.38
CA LEU A 217 19.65 -1.83 -2.67
C LEU A 217 19.02 -0.63 -3.41
N LEU A 218 18.54 0.36 -2.67
CA LEU A 218 17.86 1.52 -3.22
C LEU A 218 18.82 2.61 -3.71
N GLN A 219 19.92 2.89 -3.00
CA GLN A 219 20.84 3.96 -3.37
C GLN A 219 21.39 3.84 -4.79
N PRO A 220 21.89 2.67 -5.26
CA PRO A 220 22.40 2.56 -6.62
C PRO A 220 21.39 2.93 -7.70
N ARG A 221 20.10 2.64 -7.50
CA ARG A 221 19.08 2.97 -8.49
C ARG A 221 18.76 4.47 -8.49
N TRP A 222 18.82 5.12 -7.34
CA TRP A 222 18.62 6.57 -7.22
C TRP A 222 19.77 7.35 -7.85
N GLU A 223 21.01 6.86 -7.72
CA GLU A 223 22.17 7.40 -8.40
C GLU A 223 22.09 7.22 -9.94
N ASN A 224 21.32 6.25 -10.42
CA ASN A 224 21.15 5.94 -11.83
C ASN A 224 19.88 6.54 -12.44
N GLY A 225 19.36 7.63 -11.89
CA GLY A 225 18.33 8.46 -12.54
C GLY A 225 16.89 8.26 -12.04
N VAL A 226 16.66 7.41 -11.05
CA VAL A 226 15.38 7.33 -10.35
C VAL A 226 15.37 8.38 -9.23
N THR A 227 14.34 9.24 -9.20
CA THR A 227 14.20 10.26 -8.15
C THR A 227 13.27 9.74 -7.06
N PRO A 228 13.77 9.43 -5.85
CA PRO A 228 12.91 9.04 -4.73
C PRO A 228 12.15 10.23 -4.17
N LEU A 229 10.88 10.05 -3.83
CA LEU A 229 10.04 11.04 -3.15
C LEU A 229 9.69 10.58 -1.73
N LEU A 230 9.43 9.28 -1.56
CA LEU A 230 9.23 8.64 -0.28
C LEU A 230 9.82 7.23 -0.32
N ALA A 231 10.60 6.88 0.70
CA ALA A 231 11.08 5.51 0.93
C ALA A 231 10.97 5.23 2.43
N ALA A 232 9.92 4.51 2.83
CA ALA A 232 9.48 4.48 4.22
C ALA A 232 8.86 3.16 4.66
N PRO A 233 9.14 2.70 5.89
CA PRO A 233 8.42 1.62 6.52
C PRO A 233 7.07 2.10 7.10
N PHE A 234 6.07 1.21 7.09
CA PHE A 234 4.76 1.40 7.70
C PHE A 234 4.30 0.09 8.35
N TYR A 235 3.60 0.19 9.47
CA TYR A 235 2.88 -0.95 10.02
C TYR A 235 1.54 -1.15 9.33
N VAL A 236 1.13 -2.42 9.15
CA VAL A 236 -0.26 -2.74 8.80
C VAL A 236 -1.10 -2.58 10.07
N LEU A 237 -2.23 -1.90 9.95
CA LEU A 237 -3.16 -1.70 11.05
C LEU A 237 -3.69 -3.03 11.58
N VAL A 238 -3.59 -3.24 12.88
CA VAL A 238 -4.22 -4.35 13.60
C VAL A 238 -5.59 -3.88 14.10
N PRO A 239 -6.71 -4.48 13.63
CA PRO A 239 -8.04 -4.10 14.08
C PRO A 239 -8.19 -4.25 15.62
N PHE A 240 -8.94 -3.34 16.24
CA PHE A 240 -9.20 -3.24 17.66
C PHE A 240 -8.00 -2.88 18.55
N ASP A 241 -6.83 -2.66 17.96
CA ASP A 241 -5.62 -2.17 18.66
C ASP A 241 -5.25 -0.79 18.09
N TRP A 242 -6.20 0.15 18.23
CA TRP A 242 -6.16 1.45 17.54
C TRP A 242 -5.02 2.36 18.05
N ASP A 243 -4.69 2.25 19.34
CA ASP A 243 -3.67 3.09 19.98
C ASP A 243 -2.25 2.55 19.81
N ARG A 244 -2.11 1.31 19.31
CA ARG A 244 -0.83 0.60 19.24
C ARG A 244 0.27 1.37 18.51
N TYR A 245 -0.11 2.11 17.49
CA TYR A 245 0.83 2.77 16.59
C TYR A 245 0.83 4.29 16.73
N LEU A 246 0.05 4.81 17.63
CA LEU A 246 -0.01 6.23 17.88
C LEU A 246 1.07 6.65 18.87
N PRO A 247 1.62 7.87 18.76
CA PRO A 247 2.64 8.38 19.67
C PRO A 247 2.09 8.67 21.06
#